data_2f3b22f1e435c4411ac814b6cf25ad36
#
_entry.id   2f3b22f1e435c4411ac814b6cf25ad36
#
_cell.length_a   1.000
_cell.length_b   1.000
_cell.length_c   1.000
_cell.angle_alpha   90.00
_cell.angle_beta   90.00
_cell.angle_gamma   90.00
#
_symmetry.space_group_name_H-M   'P 1'
#
loop_
_entity.id
_entity.type
_entity.pdbx_description
1 polymer ?
#
loop_
_entity_poly.entity_id
_entity_poly.type
_entity_poly.pdbx_seq_one_letter_code
_entity_poly.pdbx_strand_id
1 'polypeptide(L)'
;LFRSYDLPESSYSPGLISSPLHFWMPEFISKRLALGFQQFGRSSHGFLTNEAVMIGVETRTSSPVRIVRDKETLQHVNVRGLFPCGEGAGYAGGIVSAGVDGERCAEAAANYINQ
;
A
#
# COMPACT_ATOMS: atom_id res chain seq x y z
N LEU A 1 -5.71 30.52 2.50
CA LEU A 1 -6.15 29.19 2.91
C LEU A 1 -4.97 28.29 3.27
N PHE A 2 -4.79 28.05 4.53
CA PHE A 2 -4.19 26.86 5.14
C PHE A 2 -2.79 26.42 4.64
N ARG A 3 -1.83 27.34 4.66
CA ARG A 3 -0.45 26.95 4.91
C ARG A 3 -0.29 26.96 6.42
N SER A 4 -0.35 25.81 7.05
CA SER A 4 0.23 25.66 8.38
C SER A 4 1.74 25.73 8.20
N TYR A 5 2.33 26.85 8.53
CA TYR A 5 3.80 26.98 8.55
C TYR A 5 4.38 26.20 9.72
N ASP A 6 3.58 26.00 10.77
CA ASP A 6 3.91 25.22 11.95
C ASP A 6 3.12 23.90 11.91
N LEU A 7 3.82 22.80 11.65
CA LEU A 7 3.25 21.47 11.76
C LEU A 7 3.34 21.04 13.23
N PRO A 8 2.30 20.35 13.75
CA PRO A 8 2.40 19.68 15.04
C PRO A 8 3.56 18.69 15.08
N GLU A 9 4.06 18.39 16.28
CA GLU A 9 5.08 17.37 16.47
C GLU A 9 4.58 16.02 15.94
N SER A 10 5.48 15.28 15.30
CA SER A 10 5.19 13.99 14.71
C SER A 10 6.31 13.01 14.97
N SER A 11 5.96 11.76 15.28
CA SER A 11 6.90 10.65 15.40
C SER A 11 7.36 10.08 14.06
N TYR A 12 6.94 10.67 12.95
CA TYR A 12 7.35 10.23 11.62
C TYR A 12 8.84 10.51 11.38
N SER A 13 9.67 9.47 11.45
CA SER A 13 11.14 9.59 11.45
C SER A 13 11.76 10.24 10.20
N PRO A 14 11.17 10.12 8.98
CA PRO A 14 11.68 10.84 7.80
C PRO A 14 11.49 12.35 7.85
N GLY A 15 10.70 12.87 8.81
CA GLY A 15 10.33 14.27 8.89
C GLY A 15 9.15 14.64 8.00
N LEU A 16 8.60 15.83 8.21
CA LEU A 16 7.44 16.32 7.48
C LEU A 16 7.78 17.62 6.76
N ILE A 17 7.19 17.78 5.58
CA ILE A 17 7.20 19.04 4.82
C ILE A 17 5.76 19.50 4.68
N SER A 18 5.47 20.73 5.12
CA SER A 18 4.12 21.29 4.97
C SER A 18 3.76 21.42 3.49
N SER A 19 2.65 20.83 3.11
CA SER A 19 2.18 20.80 1.72
C SER A 19 0.67 20.89 1.66
N PRO A 20 0.11 21.70 0.72
CA PRO A 20 -1.32 21.78 0.50
C PRO A 20 -1.82 20.56 -0.28
N LEU A 21 -1.97 19.42 0.39
CA LEU A 21 -2.35 18.14 -0.21
C LEU A 21 -3.58 18.23 -1.13
N HIS A 22 -4.54 19.09 -0.79
CA HIS A 22 -5.77 19.26 -1.55
C HIS A 22 -5.59 19.94 -2.91
N PHE A 23 -4.43 20.57 -3.18
CA PHE A 23 -4.17 21.20 -4.48
C PHE A 23 -3.67 20.22 -5.53
N TRP A 24 -2.89 19.24 -5.12
CA TRP A 24 -2.30 18.29 -6.06
C TRP A 24 -2.98 16.92 -6.06
N MET A 25 -3.81 16.63 -5.05
CA MET A 25 -4.70 15.46 -5.13
C MET A 25 -5.82 15.70 -6.14
N PRO A 26 -6.24 14.66 -6.88
CA PRO A 26 -7.43 14.75 -7.73
C PRO A 26 -8.63 15.26 -6.95
N GLU A 27 -9.37 16.21 -7.53
CA GLU A 27 -10.46 16.92 -6.85
C GLU A 27 -11.51 15.97 -6.27
N PHE A 28 -11.83 14.88 -7.00
CA PHE A 28 -12.82 13.91 -6.54
C PHE A 28 -12.34 13.14 -5.29
N ILE A 29 -11.04 12.95 -5.11
CA ILE A 29 -10.44 12.35 -3.90
C ILE A 29 -10.50 13.36 -2.76
N SER A 30 -10.01 14.57 -2.97
CA SER A 30 -10.00 15.63 -1.96
C SER A 30 -11.39 15.90 -1.39
N LYS A 31 -12.41 16.00 -2.25
CA LYS A 31 -13.79 16.21 -1.83
C LYS A 31 -14.32 15.04 -0.99
N ARG A 32 -14.07 13.80 -1.39
CA ARG A 32 -14.53 12.62 -0.65
C ARG A 32 -13.84 12.49 0.70
N LEU A 33 -12.53 12.74 0.75
CA LEU A 33 -11.79 12.73 2.01
C LEU A 33 -12.33 13.80 2.96
N ALA A 34 -12.55 15.03 2.48
CA ALA A 34 -13.11 16.11 3.31
C ALA A 34 -14.48 15.75 3.89
N LEU A 35 -15.38 15.18 3.08
CA LEU A 35 -16.68 14.69 3.54
C LEU A 35 -16.56 13.55 4.54
N GLY A 36 -15.66 12.59 4.29
CA GLY A 36 -15.38 11.48 5.21
C GLY A 36 -14.88 11.96 6.56
N PHE A 37 -13.92 12.89 6.58
CA PHE A 37 -13.43 13.47 7.83
C PHE A 37 -14.51 14.22 8.61
N GLN A 38 -15.37 14.97 7.92
CA GLN A 38 -16.51 15.64 8.57
C GLN A 38 -17.46 14.62 9.21
N GLN A 39 -17.72 13.51 8.52
CA GLN A 39 -18.58 12.45 9.05
C GLN A 39 -17.93 11.75 10.25
N PHE A 40 -16.65 11.43 10.18
CA PHE A 40 -15.91 10.89 11.32
C PHE A 40 -15.87 11.84 12.51
N GLY A 41 -15.73 13.15 12.27
CA GLY A 41 -15.83 14.15 13.33
C GLY A 41 -17.18 14.20 14.03
N ARG A 42 -18.27 13.84 13.32
CA ARG A 42 -19.63 13.75 13.92
C ARG A 42 -19.81 12.46 14.74
N SER A 43 -19.22 11.35 14.29
CA SER A 43 -19.34 10.05 14.94
C SER A 43 -18.33 9.82 16.05
N SER A 44 -17.19 10.50 16.00
CA SER A 44 -16.09 10.34 16.94
C SER A 44 -15.65 11.69 17.47
N HIS A 45 -16.04 12.00 18.71
CA HIS A 45 -15.69 13.28 19.35
C HIS A 45 -14.17 13.44 19.43
N GLY A 46 -13.67 14.61 19.01
CA GLY A 46 -12.23 14.91 19.00
C GLY A 46 -11.47 14.38 17.78
N PHE A 47 -12.12 13.68 16.84
CA PHE A 47 -11.46 13.19 15.63
C PHE A 47 -10.94 14.34 14.74
N LEU A 48 -11.72 15.40 14.60
CA LEU A 48 -11.29 16.62 13.90
C LEU A 48 -10.60 17.54 14.89
N THR A 49 -9.30 17.67 14.78
CA THR A 49 -8.48 18.54 15.62
C THR A 49 -7.35 19.15 14.78
N ASN A 50 -6.92 20.36 15.15
CA ASN A 50 -5.76 21.01 14.55
C ASN A 50 -4.43 20.40 15.00
N GLU A 51 -4.43 19.51 15.98
CA GLU A 51 -3.26 18.78 16.45
C GLU A 51 -2.98 17.53 15.60
N ALA A 52 -3.95 17.09 14.78
CA ALA A 52 -3.76 15.94 13.89
C ALA A 52 -3.01 16.35 12.63
N VAL A 53 -2.10 15.48 12.21
CA VAL A 53 -1.33 15.63 10.97
C VAL A 53 -1.78 14.59 9.96
N MET A 54 -2.09 15.03 8.75
CA MET A 54 -2.29 14.13 7.63
C MET A 54 -0.98 13.97 6.88
N ILE A 55 -0.46 12.75 6.82
CA ILE A 55 0.74 12.42 6.06
C ILE A 55 0.30 11.76 4.76
N GLY A 56 0.81 12.19 3.65
CA GLY A 56 0.50 11.66 2.32
C GLY A 56 1.65 11.90 1.35
N VAL A 57 1.76 11.10 0.31
CA VAL A 57 0.79 10.10 -0.13
C VAL A 57 1.45 8.74 -0.03
N GLU A 58 0.81 7.79 0.64
CA GLU A 58 1.17 6.40 0.44
C GLU A 58 0.39 5.89 -0.77
N THR A 59 1.10 5.75 -1.90
CA THR A 59 0.51 5.31 -3.17
C THR A 59 0.86 3.88 -3.51
N ARG A 60 1.71 3.24 -2.70
CA ARG A 60 2.06 1.84 -2.87
C ARG A 60 0.88 0.97 -2.46
N THR A 61 0.39 0.19 -3.38
CA THR A 61 -0.67 -0.79 -3.18
C THR A 61 -0.31 -2.08 -3.92
N SER A 62 -1.22 -3.05 -3.92
CA SER A 62 -1.04 -4.31 -4.66
C SER A 62 -0.70 -4.06 -6.13
N SER A 63 0.11 -4.94 -6.72
CA SER A 63 0.47 -4.85 -8.13
C SER A 63 -0.80 -4.77 -9.02
N PRO A 64 -0.89 -3.83 -9.95
CA PRO A 64 -2.03 -3.72 -10.86
C PRO A 64 -2.06 -4.85 -11.91
N VAL A 65 -0.97 -5.60 -12.01
CA VAL A 65 -0.83 -6.74 -12.93
C VAL A 65 -0.48 -8.00 -12.14
N ARG A 66 -0.88 -9.15 -12.68
CA ARG A 66 -0.50 -10.45 -12.16
C ARG A 66 0.30 -11.21 -13.19
N ILE A 67 1.49 -11.67 -12.80
CA ILE A 67 2.29 -12.57 -13.63
C ILE A 67 1.72 -13.97 -13.47
N VAL A 68 1.09 -14.51 -14.51
CA VAL A 68 0.31 -15.76 -14.44
C VAL A 68 1.23 -16.93 -14.11
N ARG A 69 0.81 -17.75 -13.12
CA ARG A 69 1.47 -19.01 -12.76
C ARG A 69 0.45 -20.13 -12.59
N ASP A 70 0.88 -21.35 -12.77
CA ASP A 70 0.08 -22.53 -12.47
C ASP A 70 -0.18 -22.63 -10.95
N LYS A 71 -1.37 -23.10 -10.57
CA LYS A 71 -1.81 -23.12 -9.17
C LYS A 71 -1.14 -24.21 -8.33
N GLU A 72 -0.77 -25.31 -8.96
CA GLU A 72 -0.19 -26.48 -8.29
C GLU A 72 1.34 -26.39 -8.27
N THR A 73 1.92 -26.17 -9.43
CA THR A 73 3.37 -26.11 -9.57
C THR A 73 3.98 -24.76 -9.21
N LEU A 74 3.17 -23.71 -9.12
CA LEU A 74 3.56 -22.31 -8.92
C LEU A 74 4.51 -21.75 -9.98
N GLN A 75 4.75 -22.51 -11.05
CA GLN A 75 5.61 -22.11 -12.16
C GLN A 75 4.80 -21.24 -13.16
N HIS A 76 5.49 -20.31 -13.80
CA HIS A 76 4.89 -19.50 -14.86
C HIS A 76 4.42 -20.40 -16.01
N VAL A 77 3.20 -20.13 -16.52
CA VAL A 77 2.52 -21.00 -17.50
C VAL A 77 3.27 -21.18 -18.83
N ASN A 78 4.09 -20.18 -19.21
CA ASN A 78 4.81 -20.20 -20.49
C ASN A 78 6.32 -20.16 -20.34
N VAL A 79 6.86 -19.98 -19.14
CA VAL A 79 8.31 -19.86 -18.90
C VAL A 79 8.73 -20.85 -17.84
N ARG A 80 9.46 -21.86 -18.27
CA ARG A 80 9.98 -22.91 -17.38
C ARG A 80 11.02 -22.34 -16.41
N GLY A 81 10.97 -22.78 -15.15
CA GLY A 81 11.90 -22.36 -14.11
C GLY A 81 11.64 -20.95 -13.55
N LEU A 82 10.57 -20.27 -13.97
CA LEU A 82 10.14 -18.98 -13.42
C LEU A 82 9.01 -19.18 -12.42
N PHE A 83 9.19 -18.73 -11.18
CA PHE A 83 8.23 -18.83 -10.09
C PHE A 83 7.80 -17.45 -9.63
N PRO A 84 6.80 -16.79 -10.27
CA PRO A 84 6.32 -15.48 -9.88
C PRO A 84 5.73 -15.51 -8.47
N CYS A 85 6.22 -14.68 -7.55
CA CYS A 85 5.76 -14.68 -6.17
C CYS A 85 5.64 -13.28 -5.57
N GLY A 86 4.91 -13.22 -4.46
CA GLY A 86 4.79 -12.05 -3.61
C GLY A 86 3.99 -10.90 -4.22
N GLU A 87 4.22 -9.71 -3.69
CA GLU A 87 3.47 -8.50 -4.02
C GLU A 87 3.74 -8.04 -5.47
N GLY A 88 4.99 -8.04 -5.90
CA GLY A 88 5.38 -7.60 -7.24
C GLY A 88 4.78 -8.44 -8.35
N ALA A 89 4.57 -9.73 -8.13
CA ALA A 89 3.92 -10.65 -9.07
C ALA A 89 2.38 -10.68 -8.95
N GLY A 90 1.81 -9.93 -8.02
CA GLY A 90 0.36 -9.80 -7.82
C GLY A 90 -0.29 -10.93 -7.01
N TYR A 91 0.48 -11.64 -6.17
CA TYR A 91 -0.01 -12.77 -5.36
C TYR A 91 -0.16 -12.45 -3.87
N ALA A 92 0.33 -11.30 -3.43
CA ALA A 92 0.25 -10.88 -2.04
C ALA A 92 0.07 -9.36 -1.93
N GLY A 93 -0.55 -8.88 -0.87
CA GLY A 93 -0.76 -7.46 -0.61
C GLY A 93 -0.26 -7.01 0.77
N GLY A 94 0.48 -7.85 1.48
CA GLY A 94 1.04 -7.55 2.79
C GLY A 94 2.32 -8.34 3.07
N ILE A 95 3.07 -7.90 4.08
CA ILE A 95 4.40 -8.44 4.43
C ILE A 95 4.34 -9.95 4.70
N VAL A 96 3.41 -10.37 5.56
CA VAL A 96 3.28 -11.79 5.94
C VAL A 96 2.83 -12.63 4.76
N SER A 97 1.80 -12.19 4.02
CA SER A 97 1.31 -12.92 2.85
C SER A 97 2.35 -13.03 1.74
N ALA A 98 3.16 -11.99 1.54
CA ALA A 98 4.27 -12.02 0.59
C ALA A 98 5.37 -13.00 1.02
N GLY A 99 5.69 -13.04 2.32
CA GLY A 99 6.65 -14.00 2.88
C GLY A 99 6.19 -15.45 2.71
N VAL A 100 4.96 -15.76 3.08
CA VAL A 100 4.37 -17.10 2.93
C VAL A 100 4.32 -17.55 1.45
N ASP A 101 3.93 -16.65 0.56
CA ASP A 101 3.90 -16.97 -0.88
C ASP A 101 5.31 -17.18 -1.45
N GLY A 102 6.30 -16.40 -0.98
CA GLY A 102 7.71 -16.58 -1.33
C GLY A 102 8.26 -17.92 -0.87
N GLU A 103 7.97 -18.34 0.37
CA GLU A 103 8.36 -19.64 0.91
C GLU A 103 7.78 -20.79 0.07
N ARG A 104 6.50 -20.76 -0.24
CA ARG A 104 5.85 -21.78 -1.10
C ARG A 104 6.48 -21.83 -2.50
N CYS A 105 6.81 -20.70 -3.08
CA CYS A 105 7.47 -20.66 -4.39
C CYS A 105 8.92 -21.18 -4.32
N ALA A 106 9.62 -20.93 -3.23
CA ALA A 106 10.96 -21.46 -3.01
C ALA A 106 10.94 -22.99 -2.90
N GLU A 107 10.00 -23.57 -2.16
CA GLU A 107 9.79 -25.01 -2.08
C GLU A 107 9.47 -25.63 -3.45
N ALA A 108 8.57 -24.98 -4.21
CA ALA A 108 8.24 -25.42 -5.56
C ALA A 108 9.45 -25.37 -6.50
N ALA A 109 10.25 -24.32 -6.41
CA ALA A 109 11.49 -24.19 -7.19
C ALA A 109 12.52 -25.26 -6.81
N ALA A 110 12.71 -25.54 -5.52
CA ALA A 110 13.59 -26.59 -5.05
C ALA A 110 13.15 -27.98 -5.57
N ASN A 111 11.86 -28.27 -5.53
CA ASN A 111 11.31 -29.52 -6.08
C ASN A 111 11.51 -29.62 -7.59
N TYR A 112 11.41 -28.50 -8.31
CA TYR A 112 11.65 -28.47 -9.76
C TYR A 112 13.12 -28.73 -10.12
N ILE A 113 14.07 -28.23 -9.33
CA ILE A 113 15.51 -28.42 -9.58
C ILE A 113 15.94 -29.86 -9.29
N ASN A 114 15.28 -30.53 -8.33
CA ASN A 114 15.62 -31.88 -7.89
C ASN A 114 14.93 -33.01 -8.70
N GLN A 115 14.18 -32.66 -9.73
CA GLN A 115 13.61 -33.63 -10.69
C GLN A 115 14.57 -33.93 -11.81
#